data_ca84ec63f0ecaf77c2d4b3379c9f6eb9
#
_entry.id   ca84ec63f0ecaf77c2d4b3379c9f6eb9
#
_cell.length_a   1.000
_cell.length_b   1.000
_cell.length_c   1.000
_cell.angle_alpha   90.00
_cell.angle_beta   90.00
_cell.angle_gamma   90.00
#
_symmetry.space_group_name_H-M   'P 1'
#
loop_
_entity.id
_entity.type
_entity.pdbx_description
1 polymer ?
#
loop_
_entity_poly.entity_id
_entity_poly.type
_entity_poly.pdbx_seq_one_letter_code
_entity_poly.pdbx_strand_id
1 'polypeptide(L)'
;MRKLPISMQRPASVLGVVLSAALLAACSSTPTSDSHRFSYQIPDQPEGSSGWTEKPGWAAEKFAVAAANPLATDAGYQILKAGGSAVDAAIAVQMVLGLVEPQSSGIGGGAFLLHAAGDKVQAYDGRETAPAAATDSLFLKPDGKPMAFHDAVVGGRSVGTPGAVRMLELAHKEYGKLP
;
A
#
# COMPACT_ATOMS: atom_id res chain seq x y z
N MET A 1 -13.22 84.42 -48.19
CA MET A 1 -12.58 84.12 -46.88
C MET A 1 -13.52 83.21 -46.12
N ARG A 2 -13.24 81.90 -46.06
CA ARG A 2 -13.99 80.93 -45.22
C ARG A 2 -12.94 80.21 -44.34
N LYS A 3 -13.05 80.37 -43.03
CA LYS A 3 -12.25 79.66 -42.00
C LYS A 3 -12.86 78.30 -41.82
N LEU A 4 -12.00 77.25 -41.93
CA LEU A 4 -12.32 75.87 -41.58
C LEU A 4 -11.96 75.66 -40.10
N PRO A 5 -12.77 74.95 -39.32
CA PRO A 5 -12.48 74.64 -37.92
C PRO A 5 -11.50 73.44 -37.85
N ILE A 6 -10.47 73.57 -37.03
CA ILE A 6 -9.56 72.51 -36.70
C ILE A 6 -10.26 71.56 -35.70
N SER A 7 -10.52 70.34 -36.11
CA SER A 7 -11.02 69.27 -35.24
C SER A 7 -9.86 68.72 -34.40
N MET A 8 -9.89 68.97 -33.11
CA MET A 8 -9.00 68.32 -32.12
C MET A 8 -9.44 66.87 -31.96
N GLN A 9 -8.68 65.94 -32.57
CA GLN A 9 -8.81 64.52 -32.30
C GLN A 9 -8.33 64.22 -30.87
N ARG A 10 -9.19 63.66 -30.07
CA ARG A 10 -8.91 63.24 -28.69
C ARG A 10 -8.00 61.98 -28.70
N PRO A 11 -7.02 61.87 -27.81
CA PRO A 11 -6.18 60.65 -27.69
C PRO A 11 -6.90 59.56 -26.89
N ALA A 12 -8.00 58.98 -27.47
CA ALA A 12 -8.71 57.87 -26.83
C ALA A 12 -8.10 56.50 -27.12
N SER A 13 -7.18 56.42 -28.09
CA SER A 13 -6.62 55.16 -28.54
C SER A 13 -5.43 54.68 -27.73
N VAL A 14 -4.71 55.57 -27.04
CA VAL A 14 -3.49 55.19 -26.26
C VAL A 14 -3.91 54.52 -24.91
N LEU A 15 -4.98 55.01 -24.30
CA LEU A 15 -5.45 54.44 -23.03
C LEU A 15 -6.04 53.02 -23.21
N GLY A 16 -6.72 52.79 -24.35
CA GLY A 16 -7.25 51.45 -24.69
C GLY A 16 -6.16 50.39 -24.94
N VAL A 17 -5.07 50.78 -25.59
CA VAL A 17 -3.95 49.87 -25.88
C VAL A 17 -3.18 49.55 -24.63
N VAL A 18 -2.99 50.49 -23.71
CA VAL A 18 -2.29 50.23 -22.43
C VAL A 18 -3.14 49.33 -21.51
N LEU A 19 -4.46 49.50 -21.49
CA LEU A 19 -5.36 48.63 -20.70
C LEU A 19 -5.44 47.23 -21.26
N SER A 20 -5.43 47.05 -22.60
CA SER A 20 -5.39 45.72 -23.25
C SER A 20 -4.05 45.00 -23.02
N ALA A 21 -2.94 45.71 -23.02
CA ALA A 21 -1.62 45.14 -22.72
C ALA A 21 -1.50 44.70 -21.24
N ALA A 22 -2.10 45.45 -20.31
CA ALA A 22 -2.14 45.08 -18.88
C ALA A 22 -3.01 43.84 -18.63
N LEU A 23 -4.10 43.65 -19.35
CA LEU A 23 -4.95 42.46 -19.26
C LEU A 23 -4.30 41.23 -19.85
N LEU A 24 -3.48 41.34 -20.89
CA LEU A 24 -2.69 40.23 -21.45
C LEU A 24 -1.51 39.82 -20.55
N ALA A 25 -0.94 40.79 -19.83
CA ALA A 25 0.14 40.49 -18.86
C ALA A 25 -0.40 39.79 -17.59
N ALA A 26 -1.65 40.00 -17.20
CA ALA A 26 -2.28 39.34 -16.09
C ALA A 26 -2.63 37.85 -16.35
N CYS A 27 -2.74 37.44 -17.63
CA CYS A 27 -2.95 36.03 -18.01
C CYS A 27 -1.66 35.24 -18.19
N SER A 28 -0.49 35.88 -18.09
CA SER A 28 0.81 35.22 -18.21
C SER A 28 1.49 34.98 -16.85
N SER A 29 0.73 34.95 -15.76
CA SER A 29 1.19 34.31 -14.56
C SER A 29 1.29 32.80 -14.85
N THR A 30 2.46 32.38 -15.32
CA THR A 30 2.87 30.98 -15.22
C THR A 30 2.58 30.56 -13.80
N PRO A 31 1.83 29.47 -13.57
CA PRO A 31 1.72 28.94 -12.23
C PRO A 31 3.15 28.67 -11.79
N THR A 32 3.62 29.37 -10.76
CA THR A 32 4.83 29.01 -10.03
C THR A 32 4.63 27.54 -9.71
N SER A 33 5.47 26.69 -10.30
CA SER A 33 5.48 25.28 -10.00
C SER A 33 5.62 25.18 -8.50
N ASP A 34 4.56 24.70 -7.88
CA ASP A 34 4.47 24.50 -6.45
C ASP A 34 5.66 23.63 -6.05
N SER A 35 6.68 24.26 -5.44
CA SER A 35 7.89 23.60 -4.97
C SER A 35 7.59 22.61 -3.84
N HIS A 36 6.33 22.46 -3.50
CA HIS A 36 5.78 21.51 -2.54
C HIS A 36 5.05 20.32 -3.21
N ARG A 37 5.26 20.08 -4.51
CA ARG A 37 4.83 18.80 -5.05
C ARG A 37 5.58 17.70 -4.33
N PHE A 38 4.86 17.01 -3.45
CA PHE A 38 5.35 15.79 -2.83
C PHE A 38 5.74 14.82 -3.96
N SER A 39 7.04 14.68 -4.18
CA SER A 39 7.60 13.74 -5.13
C SER A 39 8.00 12.50 -4.35
N TYR A 40 7.13 11.51 -4.32
CA TYR A 40 7.47 10.21 -3.78
C TYR A 40 8.24 9.44 -4.85
N GLN A 41 9.52 9.25 -4.62
CA GLN A 41 10.30 8.27 -5.38
C GLN A 41 10.14 6.92 -4.67
N ILE A 42 9.57 5.98 -5.39
CA ILE A 42 9.52 4.59 -4.91
C ILE A 42 10.97 4.12 -4.83
N PRO A 43 11.47 3.73 -3.63
CA PRO A 43 12.81 3.14 -3.53
C PRO A 43 12.90 1.90 -4.39
N ASP A 44 14.08 1.63 -4.94
CA ASP A 44 14.33 0.38 -5.64
C ASP A 44 14.14 -0.79 -4.67
N GLN A 45 13.02 -1.48 -4.81
CA GLN A 45 12.64 -2.58 -3.93
C GLN A 45 12.77 -3.88 -4.70
N PRO A 46 13.57 -4.85 -4.19
CA PRO A 46 13.71 -6.16 -4.84
C PRO A 46 12.37 -6.91 -4.97
N GLU A 47 11.39 -6.57 -4.13
CA GLU A 47 10.05 -7.16 -4.10
C GLU A 47 9.00 -6.23 -4.75
N GLY A 48 9.44 -5.22 -5.48
CA GLY A 48 8.54 -4.33 -6.21
C GLY A 48 7.67 -5.12 -7.18
N SER A 49 6.37 -4.84 -7.18
CA SER A 49 5.46 -5.47 -8.14
C SER A 49 5.93 -5.20 -9.57
N SER A 50 5.79 -6.18 -10.45
CA SER A 50 6.18 -6.13 -11.87
C SER A 50 5.45 -5.08 -12.72
N GLY A 51 4.81 -4.12 -12.09
CA GLY A 51 4.05 -3.03 -12.68
C GLY A 51 2.55 -3.20 -12.48
N TRP A 52 1.87 -2.06 -12.42
CA TRP A 52 0.43 -2.02 -12.34
C TRP A 52 -0.17 -2.08 -13.76
N THR A 53 -1.12 -2.96 -13.96
CA THR A 53 -1.97 -2.98 -15.16
C THR A 53 -3.41 -2.84 -14.73
N GLU A 54 -4.16 -1.97 -15.40
CA GLU A 54 -5.59 -1.86 -15.18
C GLU A 54 -6.27 -3.19 -15.50
N LYS A 55 -7.05 -3.70 -14.56
CA LYS A 55 -7.83 -4.93 -14.74
C LYS A 55 -9.30 -4.59 -14.53
N PRO A 56 -10.19 -5.12 -15.40
CA PRO A 56 -11.62 -4.99 -15.16
C PRO A 56 -11.98 -5.67 -13.84
N GLY A 57 -12.91 -5.05 -13.10
CA GLY A 57 -13.47 -5.67 -11.91
C GLY A 57 -14.26 -6.93 -12.29
N TRP A 58 -14.26 -7.91 -11.40
CA TRP A 58 -15.09 -9.10 -11.52
C TRP A 58 -16.20 -9.08 -10.47
N ALA A 59 -17.41 -9.42 -10.89
CA ALA A 59 -18.51 -9.65 -9.97
C ALA A 59 -18.59 -11.17 -9.66
N ALA A 60 -18.79 -11.48 -8.38
CA ALA A 60 -18.99 -12.86 -7.93
C ALA A 60 -20.37 -12.97 -7.27
N GLU A 61 -21.13 -14.03 -7.61
CA GLU A 61 -22.48 -14.23 -7.08
C GLU A 61 -22.50 -14.87 -5.70
N LYS A 62 -21.52 -15.73 -5.40
CA LYS A 62 -21.53 -16.55 -4.16
C LYS A 62 -20.32 -16.27 -3.28
N PHE A 63 -19.14 -16.32 -3.84
CA PHE A 63 -17.88 -16.08 -3.11
C PHE A 63 -16.76 -15.70 -4.09
N ALA A 64 -15.73 -15.06 -3.58
CA ALA A 64 -14.53 -14.71 -4.33
C ALA A 64 -13.29 -14.94 -3.47
N VAL A 65 -12.16 -15.18 -4.13
CA VAL A 65 -10.84 -15.27 -3.51
C VAL A 65 -9.88 -14.39 -4.32
N ALA A 66 -9.04 -13.65 -3.63
CA ALA A 66 -7.94 -12.90 -4.23
C ALA A 66 -6.67 -13.14 -3.41
N ALA A 67 -5.58 -13.45 -4.08
CA ALA A 67 -4.27 -13.63 -3.48
C ALA A 67 -3.17 -13.13 -4.44
N ALA A 68 -1.96 -12.97 -3.96
CA ALA A 68 -0.82 -12.50 -4.75
C ALA A 68 -0.43 -13.47 -5.88
N ASN A 69 -0.76 -14.76 -5.72
CA ASN A 69 -0.41 -15.79 -6.69
C ASN A 69 -1.64 -16.58 -7.14
N PRO A 70 -1.81 -16.87 -8.44
CA PRO A 70 -2.96 -17.61 -8.98
C PRO A 70 -3.15 -18.99 -8.36
N LEU A 71 -2.08 -19.72 -8.04
CA LEU A 71 -2.16 -21.05 -7.42
C LEU A 71 -2.73 -20.95 -6.00
N ALA A 72 -2.36 -19.91 -5.25
CA ALA A 72 -2.92 -19.65 -3.92
C ALA A 72 -4.40 -19.24 -4.03
N THR A 73 -4.75 -18.41 -5.00
CA THR A 73 -6.14 -18.04 -5.28
C THR A 73 -6.99 -19.27 -5.58
N ASP A 74 -6.50 -20.19 -6.44
CA ASP A 74 -7.20 -21.42 -6.77
C ASP A 74 -7.36 -22.32 -5.54
N ALA A 75 -6.35 -22.48 -4.71
CA ALA A 75 -6.44 -23.26 -3.48
C ALA A 75 -7.58 -22.76 -2.57
N GLY A 76 -7.64 -21.44 -2.32
CA GLY A 76 -8.75 -20.85 -1.54
C GLY A 76 -10.11 -21.06 -2.20
N TYR A 77 -10.18 -20.92 -3.53
CA TYR A 77 -11.41 -21.15 -4.30
C TYR A 77 -11.91 -22.59 -4.17
N GLN A 78 -11.02 -23.58 -4.26
CA GLN A 78 -11.40 -24.99 -4.12
C GLN A 78 -11.93 -25.29 -2.71
N ILE A 79 -11.35 -24.69 -1.67
CA ILE A 79 -11.84 -24.82 -0.31
C ILE A 79 -13.26 -24.26 -0.18
N LEU A 80 -13.53 -23.06 -0.70
CA LEU A 80 -14.89 -22.49 -0.68
C LEU A 80 -15.88 -23.33 -1.47
N LYS A 81 -15.46 -23.86 -2.63
CA LYS A 81 -16.27 -24.76 -3.46
C LYS A 81 -16.60 -26.07 -2.73
N ALA A 82 -15.70 -26.57 -1.90
CA ALA A 82 -15.91 -27.74 -1.06
C ALA A 82 -16.81 -27.47 0.16
N GLY A 83 -17.28 -26.24 0.35
CA GLY A 83 -18.15 -25.85 1.47
C GLY A 83 -17.41 -25.30 2.70
N GLY A 84 -16.12 -25.07 2.58
CA GLY A 84 -15.31 -24.42 3.61
C GLY A 84 -15.74 -22.99 3.89
N SER A 85 -15.30 -22.47 5.02
CA SER A 85 -15.47 -21.06 5.40
C SER A 85 -14.43 -20.16 4.74
N ALA A 86 -14.61 -18.85 4.88
CA ALA A 86 -13.60 -17.89 4.45
C ALA A 86 -12.26 -18.07 5.20
N VAL A 87 -12.32 -18.52 6.47
CA VAL A 87 -11.13 -18.81 7.27
C VAL A 87 -10.41 -20.06 6.76
N ASP A 88 -11.13 -21.12 6.42
CA ASP A 88 -10.54 -22.32 5.81
C ASP A 88 -9.85 -21.97 4.49
N ALA A 89 -10.50 -21.14 3.67
CA ALA A 89 -9.90 -20.66 2.43
C ALA A 89 -8.65 -19.81 2.64
N ALA A 90 -8.67 -18.91 3.64
CA ALA A 90 -7.52 -18.08 3.97
C ALA A 90 -6.32 -18.92 4.44
N ILE A 91 -6.57 -19.99 5.20
CA ILE A 91 -5.53 -20.94 5.62
C ILE A 91 -4.90 -21.64 4.40
N ALA A 92 -5.74 -22.17 3.50
CA ALA A 92 -5.23 -22.82 2.29
C ALA A 92 -4.42 -21.86 1.41
N VAL A 93 -4.90 -20.62 1.24
CA VAL A 93 -4.17 -19.56 0.52
C VAL A 93 -2.81 -19.31 1.18
N GLN A 94 -2.76 -19.14 2.51
CA GLN A 94 -1.53 -18.89 3.24
C GLN A 94 -0.52 -20.03 3.10
N MET A 95 -0.97 -21.27 3.16
CA MET A 95 -0.08 -22.43 3.01
C MET A 95 0.53 -22.50 1.60
N VAL A 96 -0.26 -22.23 0.56
CA VAL A 96 0.23 -22.22 -0.82
C VAL A 96 1.13 -21.01 -1.08
N LEU A 97 0.80 -19.82 -0.54
CA LEU A 97 1.66 -18.65 -0.65
C LEU A 97 3.05 -18.89 -0.05
N GLY A 98 3.14 -19.59 1.09
CA GLY A 98 4.44 -19.96 1.68
C GLY A 98 5.32 -20.79 0.76
N LEU A 99 4.75 -21.48 -0.24
CA LEU A 99 5.45 -22.24 -1.25
C LEU A 99 5.79 -21.44 -2.51
N VAL A 100 4.81 -20.65 -3.01
CA VAL A 100 4.91 -19.99 -4.32
C VAL A 100 5.35 -18.53 -4.24
N GLU A 101 5.31 -17.92 -3.05
CA GLU A 101 5.75 -16.57 -2.73
C GLU A 101 6.64 -16.56 -1.46
N PRO A 102 7.72 -17.38 -1.41
CA PRO A 102 8.48 -17.60 -0.18
C PRO A 102 9.22 -16.35 0.31
N GLN A 103 9.43 -15.34 -0.56
CA GLN A 103 10.07 -14.07 -0.20
C GLN A 103 9.17 -13.17 0.65
N SER A 104 7.85 -13.36 0.59
CA SER A 104 6.87 -12.49 1.25
C SER A 104 5.84 -13.24 2.10
N SER A 105 5.90 -14.56 2.11
CA SER A 105 4.94 -15.40 2.84
C SER A 105 5.61 -16.64 3.43
N GLY A 106 5.16 -17.04 4.63
CA GLY A 106 5.71 -18.23 5.28
C GLY A 106 5.04 -18.52 6.62
N ILE A 107 5.36 -19.69 7.17
CA ILE A 107 4.86 -20.17 8.47
C ILE A 107 5.75 -19.74 9.64
N GLY A 108 6.97 -19.28 9.37
CA GLY A 108 7.96 -18.86 10.36
C GLY A 108 7.88 -17.38 10.74
N GLY A 109 6.90 -16.66 10.23
CA GLY A 109 6.70 -15.23 10.46
C GLY A 109 5.41 -14.90 11.20
N GLY A 110 4.96 -13.65 11.03
CA GLY A 110 3.72 -13.15 11.58
C GLY A 110 2.74 -12.74 10.50
N ALA A 111 1.49 -12.53 10.92
CA ALA A 111 0.42 -12.02 10.07
C ALA A 111 -0.66 -11.36 10.91
N PHE A 112 -1.55 -10.64 10.24
CA PHE A 112 -2.80 -10.14 10.81
C PHE A 112 -3.96 -10.72 10.01
N LEU A 113 -5.06 -11.03 10.70
CA LEU A 113 -6.29 -11.49 10.07
C LEU A 113 -7.46 -10.64 10.55
N LEU A 114 -8.27 -10.16 9.62
CA LEU A 114 -9.55 -9.54 9.90
C LEU A 114 -10.67 -10.44 9.38
N HIS A 115 -11.57 -10.81 10.26
CA HIS A 115 -12.77 -11.57 9.94
C HIS A 115 -13.99 -10.68 10.12
N ALA A 116 -14.76 -10.47 9.05
CA ALA A 116 -15.99 -9.69 9.07
C ALA A 116 -17.20 -10.60 8.84
N ALA A 117 -18.19 -10.51 9.71
CA ALA A 117 -19.45 -11.24 9.61
C ALA A 117 -20.61 -10.35 10.03
N GLY A 118 -21.44 -9.94 9.08
CA GLY A 118 -22.46 -8.91 9.27
C GLY A 118 -21.81 -7.58 9.66
N ASP A 119 -22.23 -7.03 10.76
CA ASP A 119 -21.73 -5.77 11.34
C ASP A 119 -20.56 -5.94 12.34
N LYS A 120 -20.11 -7.19 12.54
CA LYS A 120 -19.00 -7.50 13.44
C LYS A 120 -17.70 -7.69 12.66
N VAL A 121 -16.63 -7.06 13.14
CA VAL A 121 -15.27 -7.28 12.67
C VAL A 121 -14.42 -7.76 13.84
N GLN A 122 -13.75 -8.89 13.66
CA GLN A 122 -12.80 -9.44 14.62
C GLN A 122 -11.40 -9.41 14.04
N ALA A 123 -10.45 -8.95 14.84
CA ALA A 123 -9.05 -8.89 14.49
C ALA A 123 -8.25 -9.94 15.27
N TYR A 124 -7.35 -10.61 14.57
CA TYR A 124 -6.39 -11.55 15.15
C TYR A 124 -4.99 -11.01 14.90
N ASP A 125 -4.24 -10.89 15.98
CA ASP A 125 -2.84 -10.47 15.94
C ASP A 125 -1.95 -11.70 16.05
N GLY A 126 -1.32 -12.05 14.95
CA GLY A 126 -0.30 -13.11 14.84
C GLY A 126 1.09 -12.54 14.58
N ARG A 127 1.35 -11.29 14.95
CA ARG A 127 2.67 -10.67 14.82
C ARG A 127 3.70 -11.45 15.63
N GLU A 128 4.95 -11.48 15.16
CA GLU A 128 6.06 -12.04 15.90
C GLU A 128 6.29 -11.29 17.20
N THR A 129 6.61 -12.03 18.25
CA THR A 129 7.01 -11.45 19.52
C THR A 129 8.49 -11.65 19.76
N ALA A 130 9.11 -10.75 20.51
CA ALA A 130 10.48 -10.95 20.95
C ALA A 130 10.55 -12.20 21.87
N PRO A 131 11.59 -13.03 21.76
CA PRO A 131 11.84 -14.10 22.73
C PRO A 131 11.90 -13.57 24.17
N ALA A 132 11.44 -14.36 25.13
CA ALA A 132 11.38 -13.93 26.55
C ALA A 132 12.73 -13.49 27.13
N ALA A 133 13.84 -14.00 26.58
CA ALA A 133 15.19 -13.62 26.97
C ALA A 133 15.74 -12.40 26.22
N ALA A 134 14.98 -11.81 25.30
CA ALA A 134 15.41 -10.62 24.57
C ALA A 134 15.46 -9.41 25.52
N THR A 135 16.50 -8.62 25.37
CA THR A 135 16.69 -7.36 26.11
C THR A 135 16.89 -6.23 25.14
N ASP A 136 16.80 -5.00 25.61
CA ASP A 136 17.07 -3.79 24.83
C ASP A 136 18.51 -3.70 24.31
N SER A 137 19.44 -4.50 24.86
CA SER A 137 20.81 -4.62 24.37
C SER A 137 21.02 -5.69 23.29
N LEU A 138 19.96 -6.37 22.85
CA LEU A 138 20.05 -7.51 21.91
C LEU A 138 20.85 -7.20 20.64
N PHE A 139 20.74 -5.98 20.13
CA PHE A 139 21.42 -5.50 18.92
C PHE A 139 22.54 -4.51 19.17
N LEU A 140 23.06 -4.48 20.41
CA LEU A 140 24.22 -3.68 20.75
C LEU A 140 25.50 -4.50 20.73
N LYS A 141 26.61 -3.85 20.38
CA LYS A 141 27.97 -4.35 20.53
C LYS A 141 28.40 -4.26 22.00
N PRO A 142 29.53 -4.91 22.39
CA PRO A 142 30.05 -4.81 23.75
C PRO A 142 30.40 -3.38 24.20
N ASP A 143 30.66 -2.47 23.24
CA ASP A 143 30.93 -1.05 23.49
C ASP A 143 29.65 -0.21 23.61
N GLY A 144 28.46 -0.84 23.59
CA GLY A 144 27.16 -0.19 23.68
C GLY A 144 26.66 0.44 22.37
N LYS A 145 27.40 0.35 21.28
CA LYS A 145 26.98 0.90 19.99
C LYS A 145 26.09 -0.08 19.22
N PRO A 146 25.17 0.38 18.38
CA PRO A 146 24.38 -0.49 17.52
C PRO A 146 25.27 -1.37 16.62
N MET A 147 24.82 -2.60 16.38
CA MET A 147 25.40 -3.49 15.38
C MET A 147 25.18 -2.93 13.97
N ALA A 148 26.05 -3.27 13.02
CA ALA A 148 25.77 -3.02 11.61
C ALA A 148 24.55 -3.86 11.19
N PHE A 149 23.77 -3.35 10.22
CA PHE A 149 22.52 -3.99 9.82
C PHE A 149 22.68 -5.47 9.48
N HIS A 150 23.63 -5.81 8.61
CA HIS A 150 23.85 -7.20 8.22
C HIS A 150 24.31 -8.11 9.38
N ASP A 151 25.08 -7.58 10.33
CA ASP A 151 25.48 -8.33 11.52
C ASP A 151 24.30 -8.57 12.47
N ALA A 152 23.31 -7.67 12.43
CA ALA A 152 22.11 -7.75 13.25
C ALA A 152 21.06 -8.72 12.65
N VAL A 153 20.87 -8.72 11.32
CA VAL A 153 19.77 -9.45 10.67
C VAL A 153 20.13 -10.86 10.27
N VAL A 154 21.41 -11.18 10.07
CA VAL A 154 21.83 -12.53 9.68
C VAL A 154 21.90 -13.45 10.89
N GLY A 155 21.13 -14.55 10.85
CA GLY A 155 21.10 -15.57 11.90
C GLY A 155 19.93 -15.44 12.87
N GLY A 156 19.92 -16.27 13.91
CA GLY A 156 18.79 -16.43 14.82
C GLY A 156 18.49 -15.25 15.74
N ARG A 157 19.40 -14.27 15.86
CA ARG A 157 19.22 -13.10 16.74
C ARG A 157 18.04 -12.25 16.33
N SER A 158 17.80 -12.09 15.03
CA SER A 158 16.72 -11.28 14.46
C SER A 158 15.39 -12.03 14.33
N VAL A 159 15.36 -13.32 14.64
CA VAL A 159 14.16 -14.15 14.50
C VAL A 159 13.28 -13.97 15.73
N GLY A 160 12.06 -13.47 15.51
CA GLY A 160 11.01 -13.41 16.52
C GLY A 160 10.31 -14.77 16.69
N THR A 161 9.52 -14.90 17.74
CA THR A 161 8.65 -16.07 17.94
C THR A 161 7.50 -16.00 16.92
N PRO A 162 7.34 -16.99 16.01
CA PRO A 162 6.32 -16.94 14.97
C PRO A 162 4.91 -16.98 15.53
N GLY A 163 4.02 -16.19 14.95
CA GLY A 163 2.61 -16.12 15.37
C GLY A 163 1.60 -16.52 14.29
N ALA A 164 1.99 -16.55 13.00
CA ALA A 164 1.06 -16.75 11.89
C ALA A 164 0.23 -18.03 12.03
N VAL A 165 0.86 -19.18 12.23
CA VAL A 165 0.16 -20.49 12.34
C VAL A 165 -0.75 -20.52 13.56
N ARG A 166 -0.30 -19.99 14.70
CA ARG A 166 -1.10 -19.94 15.92
C ARG A 166 -2.34 -19.04 15.77
N MET A 167 -2.18 -17.93 15.09
CA MET A 167 -3.29 -17.03 14.74
C MET A 167 -4.33 -17.74 13.85
N LEU A 168 -3.86 -18.43 12.80
CA LEU A 168 -4.74 -19.19 11.92
C LEU A 168 -5.48 -20.31 12.67
N GLU A 169 -4.81 -21.00 13.59
CA GLU A 169 -5.44 -22.01 14.46
C GLU A 169 -6.55 -21.41 15.31
N LEU A 170 -6.33 -20.24 15.91
CA LEU A 170 -7.35 -19.55 16.70
C LEU A 170 -8.56 -19.17 15.86
N ALA A 171 -8.33 -18.56 14.69
CA ALA A 171 -9.41 -18.21 13.78
C ALA A 171 -10.17 -19.44 13.27
N HIS A 172 -9.47 -20.54 12.99
CA HIS A 172 -10.08 -21.80 12.55
C HIS A 172 -10.97 -22.42 13.62
N LYS A 173 -10.55 -22.41 14.90
CA LYS A 173 -11.38 -22.91 16.02
C LYS A 173 -12.71 -22.20 16.15
N GLU A 174 -12.76 -20.91 15.78
CA GLU A 174 -13.97 -20.11 15.88
C GLU A 174 -14.84 -20.17 14.63
N TYR A 175 -14.22 -20.18 13.43
CA TYR A 175 -14.89 -19.97 12.16
C TYR A 175 -14.60 -21.04 11.10
N GLY A 176 -13.72 -22.00 11.37
CA GLY A 176 -13.48 -23.12 10.48
C GLY A 176 -14.70 -24.03 10.36
N LYS A 177 -14.88 -24.61 9.19
CA LYS A 177 -15.94 -25.58 8.87
C LYS A 177 -15.38 -26.94 8.43
N LEU A 178 -14.21 -26.93 7.82
CA LEU A 178 -13.51 -28.13 7.42
C LEU A 178 -12.50 -28.53 8.48
N PRO A 179 -12.16 -29.84 8.59
CA PRO A 179 -11.18 -30.32 9.56
C PRO A 179 -9.76 -29.86 9.27
#